data_123bc72f16bc9b18bfd17fc54896a666
#
_entry.id   123bc72f16bc9b18bfd17fc54896a666
#
_cell.length_a   1.000
_cell.length_b   1.000
_cell.length_c   1.000
_cell.angle_alpha   90.00
_cell.angle_beta   90.00
_cell.angle_gamma   90.00
#
_symmetry.space_group_name_H-M   'P 1'
#
loop_
_entity.id
_entity.type
_entity.pdbx_description
1 polymer ?
#
loop_
_entity_poly.entity_id
_entity_poly.type
_entity_poly.pdbx_seq_one_letter_code
_entity_poly.pdbx_strand_id
1 'polypeptide(L)'
;MKVWANQDAFGIENLKEIERPEPIPGAGEIVVEMKAASLNYRDLLTVTMGAGNKLPLVPFSDGAGAVSAVGPGVSRVKVGDRVCSLFFQSWFDGPVIAEARSKPLGGPLDGVLQQRMKMIADGVSKIPDVLSFEEAATLPCAGLTAWRAIAVEAPVGPGDTILVQGTGGVSIFALQFAKALGANVIATSSSDEKLQRAKALGADHVINYKTNPEWGKEALKLTAGRGVDVVVEVGGDNTLSKSLEAVRVGGSIVVIGVLGGFTNNIFIPALFGKNAKMIGISVGSREQFDDMVKHMADWKLHPVVDRVFPVDQVQDALKLMQAGGHFGKICLTF
;
A
#
# COMPACT_ATOMS: atom_id res chain seq x y z
N MET A 1 7.95 -26.19 8.94
CA MET A 1 8.40 -24.81 8.70
C MET A 1 7.80 -23.86 9.72
N LYS A 2 8.49 -22.76 10.00
CA LYS A 2 7.99 -21.73 10.91
C LYS A 2 6.95 -20.83 10.23
N VAL A 3 5.91 -20.48 10.96
CA VAL A 3 4.78 -19.63 10.56
C VAL A 3 4.42 -18.73 11.75
N TRP A 4 4.11 -17.46 11.51
CA TRP A 4 3.62 -16.54 12.55
C TRP A 4 2.12 -16.35 12.36
N ALA A 5 1.34 -16.72 13.36
CA ALA A 5 -0.13 -16.73 13.28
C ALA A 5 -0.80 -16.29 14.58
N ASN A 6 -1.98 -15.70 14.44
CA ASN A 6 -2.97 -15.63 15.49
C ASN A 6 -3.76 -16.96 15.48
N GLN A 7 -3.69 -17.74 16.56
CA GLN A 7 -4.35 -19.06 16.65
C GLN A 7 -5.71 -18.98 17.34
N ASP A 8 -5.74 -18.51 18.56
CA ASP A 8 -6.91 -18.60 19.45
C ASP A 8 -7.53 -17.23 19.73
N ALA A 9 -6.77 -16.16 19.59
CA ALA A 9 -7.20 -14.79 19.79
C ALA A 9 -6.46 -13.82 18.87
N PHE A 10 -7.12 -12.72 18.51
CA PHE A 10 -6.48 -11.55 17.91
C PHE A 10 -5.74 -10.74 18.99
N GLY A 11 -4.81 -9.90 18.59
CA GLY A 11 -3.92 -9.12 19.45
C GLY A 11 -2.48 -9.25 18.98
N ILE A 12 -1.69 -8.18 19.09
CA ILE A 12 -0.27 -8.20 18.72
C ILE A 12 0.48 -9.26 19.56
N GLU A 13 0.18 -9.34 20.84
CA GLU A 13 0.74 -10.28 21.80
C GLU A 13 0.38 -11.75 21.52
N ASN A 14 -0.70 -11.98 20.76
CA ASN A 14 -1.19 -13.30 20.36
C ASN A 14 -0.67 -13.76 18.99
N LEU A 15 0.06 -12.90 18.28
CA LEU A 15 0.78 -13.28 17.06
C LEU A 15 2.06 -14.01 17.43
N LYS A 16 2.08 -15.33 17.25
CA LYS A 16 3.15 -16.22 17.73
C LYS A 16 3.71 -17.08 16.60
N GLU A 17 4.97 -17.46 16.75
CA GLU A 17 5.59 -18.49 15.93
C GLU A 17 4.97 -19.86 16.25
N ILE A 18 4.59 -20.58 15.21
CA ILE A 18 4.09 -21.96 15.27
C ILE A 18 4.76 -22.79 14.18
N GLU A 19 4.68 -24.12 14.28
CA GLU A 19 5.13 -25.01 13.21
C GLU A 19 3.97 -25.50 12.36
N ARG A 20 4.19 -25.55 11.03
CA ARG A 20 3.31 -26.18 10.06
C ARG A 20 4.11 -27.11 9.15
N PRO A 21 3.47 -28.12 8.53
CA PRO A 21 4.11 -28.95 7.50
C PRO A 21 4.65 -28.10 6.34
N GLU A 22 5.69 -28.62 5.66
CA GLU A 22 6.19 -28.00 4.43
C GLU A 22 5.11 -28.06 3.34
N PRO A 23 4.87 -26.94 2.63
CA PRO A 23 3.88 -26.91 1.55
C PRO A 23 4.38 -27.64 0.31
N ILE A 24 3.49 -28.42 -0.31
CA ILE A 24 3.75 -29.10 -1.59
C ILE A 24 2.83 -28.44 -2.64
N PRO A 25 3.36 -27.99 -3.79
CA PRO A 25 2.55 -27.33 -4.81
C PRO A 25 1.74 -28.37 -5.61
N GLY A 26 0.45 -28.12 -5.75
CA GLY A 26 -0.44 -28.83 -6.66
C GLY A 26 -0.38 -28.29 -8.10
N ALA A 27 -1.30 -28.74 -8.96
CA ALA A 27 -1.41 -28.23 -10.32
C ALA A 27 -1.73 -26.73 -10.35
N GLY A 28 -0.94 -25.95 -11.11
CA GLY A 28 -1.08 -24.48 -11.18
C GLY A 28 -0.54 -23.73 -9.97
N GLU A 29 0.00 -24.42 -8.96
CA GLU A 29 0.52 -23.81 -7.73
C GLU A 29 2.05 -23.75 -7.74
N ILE A 30 2.59 -22.87 -6.91
CA ILE A 30 4.03 -22.71 -6.64
C ILE A 30 4.25 -22.65 -5.13
N VAL A 31 5.49 -22.90 -4.73
CA VAL A 31 5.97 -22.57 -3.39
C VAL A 31 7.01 -21.46 -3.51
N VAL A 32 6.83 -20.41 -2.73
CA VAL A 32 7.79 -19.30 -2.62
C VAL A 32 8.48 -19.38 -1.26
N GLU A 33 9.80 -19.41 -1.27
CA GLU A 33 10.61 -19.18 -0.08
C GLU A 33 10.63 -17.69 0.20
N MET A 34 9.93 -17.28 1.26
CA MET A 34 9.79 -15.86 1.62
C MET A 34 11.13 -15.32 2.12
N LYS A 35 11.50 -14.14 1.64
CA LYS A 35 12.73 -13.43 2.03
C LYS A 35 12.41 -12.14 2.77
N ALA A 36 11.30 -11.49 2.41
CA ALA A 36 10.83 -10.28 3.08
C ALA A 36 9.31 -10.21 3.10
N ALA A 37 8.78 -9.54 4.11
CA ALA A 37 7.38 -9.12 4.19
C ALA A 37 7.32 -7.62 4.52
N SER A 38 6.20 -6.97 4.23
CA SER A 38 6.02 -5.55 4.51
C SER A 38 4.68 -5.29 5.17
N LEU A 39 4.68 -4.41 6.18
CA LEU A 39 3.52 -4.08 6.97
C LEU A 39 2.62 -3.05 6.26
N ASN A 40 1.32 -3.25 6.38
CA ASN A 40 0.27 -2.30 5.98
C ASN A 40 -0.66 -2.03 7.17
N TYR A 41 -1.32 -0.86 7.19
CA TYR A 41 -2.24 -0.52 8.26
C TYR A 41 -3.39 -1.54 8.40
N ARG A 42 -3.85 -2.12 7.28
CA ARG A 42 -4.85 -3.19 7.29
C ARG A 42 -4.38 -4.44 8.04
N ASP A 43 -3.07 -4.73 8.02
CA ASP A 43 -2.50 -5.88 8.74
C ASP A 43 -2.52 -5.64 10.24
N LEU A 44 -2.24 -4.41 10.69
CA LEU A 44 -2.40 -4.01 12.08
C LEU A 44 -3.86 -4.17 12.54
N LEU A 45 -4.85 -3.73 11.74
CA LEU A 45 -6.28 -3.91 12.04
C LEU A 45 -6.66 -5.39 12.08
N THR A 46 -6.15 -6.19 11.16
CA THR A 46 -6.40 -7.64 11.13
C THR A 46 -5.83 -8.32 12.37
N VAL A 47 -4.58 -8.06 12.71
CA VAL A 47 -3.92 -8.65 13.87
C VAL A 47 -4.58 -8.22 15.19
N THR A 48 -4.97 -6.95 15.32
CA THR A 48 -5.51 -6.42 16.58
C THR A 48 -7.00 -6.69 16.78
N MET A 49 -7.81 -6.60 15.71
CA MET A 49 -9.27 -6.61 15.78
C MET A 49 -9.92 -7.73 14.95
N GLY A 50 -9.13 -8.53 14.25
CA GLY A 50 -9.63 -9.56 13.35
C GLY A 50 -10.22 -9.02 12.05
N ALA A 51 -10.73 -7.80 12.02
CA ALA A 51 -11.33 -7.15 10.84
C ALA A 51 -12.31 -8.07 10.04
N GLY A 52 -13.12 -8.87 10.76
CA GLY A 52 -14.08 -9.79 10.19
C GLY A 52 -13.52 -11.16 9.76
N ASN A 53 -12.23 -11.42 10.00
CA ASN A 53 -11.58 -12.69 9.68
C ASN A 53 -11.79 -13.74 10.79
N LYS A 54 -11.56 -15.01 10.45
CA LYS A 54 -11.61 -16.14 11.36
C LYS A 54 -10.21 -16.57 11.78
N LEU A 55 -10.12 -17.21 12.94
CA LEU A 55 -8.91 -17.86 13.43
C LEU A 55 -8.93 -19.37 13.11
N PRO A 56 -7.78 -20.03 12.96
CA PRO A 56 -6.44 -19.44 12.96
C PRO A 56 -6.15 -18.66 11.67
N LEU A 57 -5.29 -17.62 11.73
CA LEU A 57 -4.93 -16.80 10.59
C LEU A 57 -3.44 -16.46 10.59
N VAL A 58 -2.79 -16.67 9.46
CA VAL A 58 -1.47 -16.10 9.13
C VAL A 58 -1.72 -14.71 8.52
N PRO A 59 -1.32 -13.62 9.18
CA PRO A 59 -1.58 -12.29 8.65
C PRO A 59 -0.57 -11.86 7.58
N PHE A 60 -0.70 -10.62 7.12
CA PHE A 60 0.08 -9.88 6.13
C PHE A 60 -0.15 -10.32 4.68
N SER A 61 -0.35 -9.31 3.83
CA SER A 61 -0.61 -9.52 2.40
C SER A 61 0.66 -9.44 1.55
N ASP A 62 1.65 -8.67 1.99
CA ASP A 62 2.74 -8.18 1.16
C ASP A 62 4.04 -8.91 1.47
N GLY A 63 4.52 -9.71 0.54
CA GLY A 63 5.76 -10.43 0.69
C GLY A 63 6.49 -10.61 -0.64
N ALA A 64 7.80 -10.79 -0.55
CA ALA A 64 8.68 -11.09 -1.67
C ALA A 64 9.61 -12.25 -1.32
N GLY A 65 9.97 -13.02 -2.34
CA GLY A 65 10.83 -14.18 -2.17
C GLY A 65 11.23 -14.82 -3.50
N ALA A 66 11.77 -16.02 -3.43
CA ALA A 66 12.17 -16.81 -4.57
C ALA A 66 11.29 -18.05 -4.72
N VAL A 67 10.89 -18.37 -5.95
CA VAL A 67 10.16 -19.60 -6.25
C VAL A 67 11.06 -20.79 -5.92
N SER A 68 10.66 -21.65 -4.97
CA SER A 68 11.42 -22.83 -4.54
C SER A 68 10.90 -24.15 -5.14
N ALA A 69 9.60 -24.18 -5.52
CA ALA A 69 9.01 -25.32 -6.21
C ALA A 69 7.86 -24.86 -7.11
N VAL A 70 7.62 -25.63 -8.18
CA VAL A 70 6.50 -25.42 -9.12
C VAL A 70 5.72 -26.71 -9.28
N GLY A 71 4.40 -26.62 -9.29
CA GLY A 71 3.50 -27.74 -9.57
C GLY A 71 3.26 -27.97 -11.07
N PRO A 72 2.56 -29.05 -11.43
CA PRO A 72 2.23 -29.34 -12.82
C PRO A 72 1.47 -28.21 -13.49
N GLY A 73 1.74 -27.94 -14.77
CA GLY A 73 1.04 -26.94 -15.59
C GLY A 73 1.50 -25.50 -15.36
N VAL A 74 2.42 -25.22 -14.45
CA VAL A 74 2.97 -23.88 -14.25
C VAL A 74 3.97 -23.55 -15.36
N SER A 75 3.74 -22.46 -16.09
CA SER A 75 4.63 -21.95 -17.15
C SER A 75 5.07 -20.50 -16.92
N ARG A 76 4.34 -19.74 -16.11
CA ARG A 76 4.53 -18.30 -15.90
C ARG A 76 5.79 -17.96 -15.12
N VAL A 77 6.17 -18.82 -14.19
CA VAL A 77 7.35 -18.71 -13.34
C VAL A 77 8.06 -20.03 -13.25
N LYS A 78 9.35 -20.02 -12.87
CA LYS A 78 10.19 -21.19 -12.67
C LYS A 78 10.93 -21.08 -11.34
N VAL A 79 11.47 -22.20 -10.87
CA VAL A 79 12.34 -22.23 -9.68
C VAL A 79 13.49 -21.22 -9.85
N GLY A 80 13.75 -20.45 -8.82
CA GLY A 80 14.73 -19.37 -8.77
C GLY A 80 14.20 -17.99 -9.20
N ASP A 81 13.02 -17.89 -9.83
CA ASP A 81 12.45 -16.59 -10.15
C ASP A 81 12.16 -15.79 -8.88
N ARG A 82 12.54 -14.52 -8.88
CA ARG A 82 12.25 -13.57 -7.83
C ARG A 82 10.83 -13.00 -8.04
N VAL A 83 10.00 -13.11 -7.02
CA VAL A 83 8.58 -12.73 -7.12
C VAL A 83 8.10 -12.00 -5.88
N CYS A 84 7.05 -11.19 -6.01
CA CYS A 84 6.22 -10.78 -4.88
C CYS A 84 4.78 -11.25 -5.03
N SER A 85 4.12 -11.41 -3.87
CA SER A 85 2.71 -11.75 -3.80
C SER A 85 1.85 -10.65 -4.42
N LEU A 86 0.73 -11.00 -5.03
CA LEU A 86 -0.34 -10.05 -5.31
C LEU A 86 -1.28 -9.99 -4.09
N PHE A 87 -1.78 -8.79 -3.79
CA PHE A 87 -2.71 -8.59 -2.67
C PHE A 87 -4.00 -9.43 -2.86
N PHE A 88 -4.63 -9.31 -4.04
CA PHE A 88 -5.77 -10.13 -4.43
C PHE A 88 -5.32 -11.29 -5.31
N GLN A 89 -5.57 -12.51 -4.86
CA GLN A 89 -5.19 -13.73 -5.56
C GLN A 89 -6.13 -14.10 -6.71
N SER A 90 -7.06 -13.24 -7.06
CA SER A 90 -8.10 -13.45 -8.09
C SER A 90 -8.33 -12.25 -9.01
N TRP A 91 -7.53 -11.19 -8.90
CA TRP A 91 -7.65 -10.02 -9.77
C TRP A 91 -6.42 -9.87 -10.67
N PHE A 92 -6.51 -10.43 -11.86
CA PHE A 92 -5.37 -10.45 -12.79
C PHE A 92 -5.39 -9.29 -13.78
N ASP A 93 -6.56 -8.90 -14.26
CA ASP A 93 -6.76 -7.82 -15.23
C ASP A 93 -8.19 -7.26 -15.15
N GLY A 94 -8.48 -6.27 -16.01
CA GLY A 94 -9.80 -5.71 -16.22
C GLY A 94 -10.38 -4.94 -15.01
N PRO A 95 -11.69 -4.61 -15.10
CA PRO A 95 -12.37 -3.84 -14.06
C PRO A 95 -12.50 -4.62 -12.76
N VAL A 96 -12.59 -3.87 -11.64
CA VAL A 96 -12.83 -4.48 -10.34
C VAL A 96 -14.25 -5.08 -10.27
N ILE A 97 -14.32 -6.38 -9.96
CA ILE A 97 -15.57 -7.11 -9.70
C ILE A 97 -15.48 -7.80 -8.33
N ALA A 98 -16.60 -8.27 -7.80
CA ALA A 98 -16.64 -8.89 -6.48
C ALA A 98 -15.69 -10.11 -6.38
N GLU A 99 -15.68 -10.96 -7.41
CA GLU A 99 -14.82 -12.14 -7.51
C GLU A 99 -13.34 -11.78 -7.51
N ALA A 100 -12.95 -10.71 -8.22
CA ALA A 100 -11.58 -10.22 -8.27
C ALA A 100 -11.05 -9.84 -6.87
N ARG A 101 -11.94 -9.33 -6.01
CA ARG A 101 -11.62 -8.91 -4.64
C ARG A 101 -11.85 -9.98 -3.57
N SER A 102 -12.31 -11.17 -3.93
CA SER A 102 -12.77 -12.17 -2.96
C SER A 102 -11.66 -12.86 -2.18
N LYS A 103 -10.40 -12.80 -2.64
CA LYS A 103 -9.29 -13.58 -2.10
C LYS A 103 -8.07 -12.72 -1.75
N PRO A 104 -8.16 -11.77 -0.80
CA PRO A 104 -7.01 -11.05 -0.31
C PRO A 104 -6.16 -11.91 0.63
N LEU A 105 -4.83 -11.79 0.53
CA LEU A 105 -3.89 -12.41 1.45
C LEU A 105 -3.90 -11.73 2.82
N GLY A 106 -3.55 -12.50 3.85
CA GLY A 106 -3.56 -12.02 5.24
C GLY A 106 -4.95 -11.75 5.80
N GLY A 107 -5.96 -12.39 5.22
CA GLY A 107 -7.37 -12.37 5.61
C GLY A 107 -8.30 -12.04 4.43
N PRO A 108 -9.17 -13.00 4.01
CA PRO A 108 -9.45 -14.30 4.63
C PRO A 108 -8.45 -15.43 4.28
N LEU A 109 -7.63 -15.28 3.25
CA LEU A 109 -6.58 -16.26 2.95
C LEU A 109 -5.39 -16.08 3.90
N ASP A 110 -4.71 -17.18 4.24
CA ASP A 110 -3.44 -17.09 4.93
C ASP A 110 -2.46 -16.17 4.17
N GLY A 111 -1.71 -15.39 4.93
CA GLY A 111 -0.80 -14.39 4.42
C GLY A 111 0.66 -14.85 4.40
N VAL A 112 1.54 -13.88 4.25
CA VAL A 112 2.95 -14.08 3.92
C VAL A 112 3.86 -14.29 5.14
N LEU A 113 3.37 -14.21 6.38
CA LEU A 113 4.19 -14.44 7.57
C LEU A 113 4.51 -15.92 7.80
N GLN A 114 5.22 -16.52 6.85
CA GLN A 114 5.66 -17.92 6.88
C GLN A 114 6.91 -18.10 6.04
N GLN A 115 7.79 -19.02 6.42
CA GLN A 115 9.05 -19.25 5.72
C GLN A 115 8.86 -19.68 4.26
N ARG A 116 7.85 -20.51 3.99
CA ARG A 116 7.48 -20.96 2.65
C ARG A 116 5.98 -20.87 2.47
N MET A 117 5.57 -20.24 1.38
CA MET A 117 4.17 -20.03 1.08
C MET A 117 3.75 -20.69 -0.22
N LYS A 118 2.69 -21.50 -0.15
CA LYS A 118 2.03 -22.05 -1.33
C LYS A 118 1.03 -21.03 -1.88
N MET A 119 1.14 -20.71 -3.16
CA MET A 119 0.27 -19.77 -3.88
C MET A 119 -0.05 -20.31 -5.27
N ILE A 120 -1.12 -19.81 -5.89
CA ILE A 120 -1.31 -20.01 -7.33
C ILE A 120 -0.24 -19.24 -8.11
N ALA A 121 0.25 -19.79 -9.19
CA ALA A 121 1.29 -19.16 -10.00
C ALA A 121 0.86 -17.81 -10.59
N ASP A 122 -0.45 -17.63 -10.82
CA ASP A 122 -1.03 -16.35 -11.28
C ASP A 122 -1.13 -15.30 -10.16
N GLY A 123 -1.02 -15.70 -8.90
CA GLY A 123 -1.11 -14.83 -7.72
C GLY A 123 0.21 -14.14 -7.34
N VAL A 124 1.22 -14.21 -8.20
CA VAL A 124 2.51 -13.53 -8.01
C VAL A 124 2.90 -12.74 -9.26
N SER A 125 3.79 -11.75 -9.11
CA SER A 125 4.47 -11.07 -10.21
C SER A 125 5.97 -11.09 -10.00
N LYS A 126 6.71 -11.17 -11.13
CA LYS A 126 8.17 -11.09 -11.11
C LYS A 126 8.61 -9.68 -10.73
N ILE A 127 9.70 -9.60 -10.00
CA ILE A 127 10.30 -8.34 -9.58
C ILE A 127 11.63 -8.10 -10.29
N PRO A 128 11.97 -6.83 -10.62
CA PRO A 128 13.26 -6.50 -11.23
C PRO A 128 14.43 -6.85 -10.30
N ASP A 129 15.56 -7.26 -10.89
CA ASP A 129 16.76 -7.59 -10.13
C ASP A 129 17.36 -6.40 -9.38
N VAL A 130 17.05 -5.18 -9.80
CA VAL A 130 17.52 -3.94 -9.15
C VAL A 130 16.89 -3.68 -7.79
N LEU A 131 15.72 -4.27 -7.51
CA LEU A 131 15.05 -4.13 -6.21
C LEU A 131 15.50 -5.21 -5.23
N SER A 132 15.74 -4.87 -3.98
CA SER A 132 15.88 -5.85 -2.91
C SER A 132 14.56 -6.58 -2.65
N PHE A 133 14.55 -7.66 -1.85
CA PHE A 133 13.30 -8.31 -1.48
C PHE A 133 12.46 -7.44 -0.54
N GLU A 134 13.11 -6.67 0.34
CA GLU A 134 12.44 -5.72 1.23
C GLU A 134 11.74 -4.61 0.44
N GLU A 135 12.41 -4.03 -0.55
CA GLU A 135 11.82 -3.05 -1.46
C GLU A 135 10.64 -3.64 -2.23
N ALA A 136 10.82 -4.82 -2.82
CA ALA A 136 9.78 -5.50 -3.58
C ALA A 136 8.56 -5.86 -2.72
N ALA A 137 8.77 -6.28 -1.47
CA ALA A 137 7.68 -6.58 -0.53
C ALA A 137 6.80 -5.35 -0.21
N THR A 138 7.25 -4.13 -0.49
CA THR A 138 6.46 -2.91 -0.23
C THR A 138 5.43 -2.60 -1.33
N LEU A 139 5.53 -3.27 -2.48
CA LEU A 139 4.79 -2.94 -3.70
C LEU A 139 3.34 -3.43 -3.73
N PRO A 140 2.99 -4.66 -3.26
CA PRO A 140 1.69 -5.27 -3.53
C PRO A 140 0.49 -4.49 -3.03
N CYS A 141 0.57 -3.86 -1.87
CA CYS A 141 -0.50 -3.03 -1.34
C CYS A 141 -0.22 -1.54 -1.55
N ALA A 142 0.80 -0.99 -0.88
CA ALA A 142 1.00 0.46 -0.84
C ALA A 142 1.45 1.03 -2.19
N GLY A 143 2.43 0.40 -2.85
CA GLY A 143 2.90 0.81 -4.17
C GLY A 143 1.80 0.77 -5.21
N LEU A 144 1.14 -0.39 -5.34
CA LEU A 144 0.08 -0.58 -6.32
C LEU A 144 -1.15 0.32 -6.07
N THR A 145 -1.51 0.56 -4.80
CA THR A 145 -2.59 1.50 -4.48
C THR A 145 -2.24 2.92 -4.91
N ALA A 146 -1.02 3.37 -4.65
CA ALA A 146 -0.56 4.70 -5.06
C ALA A 146 -0.53 4.82 -6.60
N TRP A 147 0.00 3.80 -7.29
CA TRP A 147 0.02 3.74 -8.75
C TRP A 147 -1.38 3.85 -9.33
N ARG A 148 -2.29 2.97 -8.87
CA ARG A 148 -3.67 2.99 -9.32
C ARG A 148 -4.33 4.34 -9.10
N ALA A 149 -4.10 4.99 -7.96
CA ALA A 149 -4.70 6.27 -7.63
C ALA A 149 -4.37 7.36 -8.65
N ILE A 150 -3.09 7.47 -9.05
CA ILE A 150 -2.60 8.63 -9.80
C ILE A 150 -2.14 8.33 -11.23
N ALA A 151 -2.12 7.06 -11.63
CA ALA A 151 -1.80 6.67 -13.01
C ALA A 151 -3.00 6.02 -13.74
N VAL A 152 -3.99 5.49 -12.99
CA VAL A 152 -5.14 4.78 -13.57
C VAL A 152 -6.44 5.52 -13.34
N GLU A 153 -6.80 5.80 -12.06
CA GLU A 153 -8.12 6.38 -11.72
C GLU A 153 -8.17 7.90 -11.91
N ALA A 154 -7.08 8.59 -11.56
CA ALA A 154 -6.93 10.02 -11.72
C ALA A 154 -5.54 10.33 -12.29
N PRO A 155 -5.29 10.01 -13.58
CA PRO A 155 -3.97 10.18 -14.19
C PRO A 155 -3.45 11.62 -14.06
N VAL A 156 -2.17 11.74 -13.65
CA VAL A 156 -1.49 13.01 -13.49
C VAL A 156 -0.23 13.08 -14.36
N GLY A 157 0.19 14.29 -14.69
CA GLY A 157 1.37 14.54 -15.49
C GLY A 157 1.92 15.97 -15.30
N PRO A 158 2.77 16.44 -16.22
CA PRO A 158 3.33 17.78 -16.15
C PRO A 158 2.25 18.87 -16.09
N GLY A 159 2.37 19.78 -15.12
CA GLY A 159 1.41 20.86 -14.88
C GLY A 159 0.32 20.53 -13.85
N ASP A 160 0.10 19.27 -13.53
CA ASP A 160 -0.81 18.87 -12.46
C ASP A 160 -0.15 19.03 -11.08
N THR A 161 -0.97 19.17 -10.06
CA THR A 161 -0.55 19.20 -8.66
C THR A 161 -1.34 18.17 -7.88
N ILE A 162 -0.65 17.28 -7.16
CA ILE A 162 -1.30 16.36 -6.23
C ILE A 162 -1.07 16.77 -4.78
N LEU A 163 -2.00 16.39 -3.91
CA LEU A 163 -1.83 16.48 -2.47
C LEU A 163 -1.82 15.07 -1.87
N VAL A 164 -0.76 14.76 -1.11
CA VAL A 164 -0.63 13.51 -0.37
C VAL A 164 -0.73 13.77 1.12
N GLN A 165 -1.48 12.91 1.82
CA GLN A 165 -1.75 13.05 3.25
C GLN A 165 -0.87 12.13 4.09
N GLY A 166 -0.13 12.73 5.03
CA GLY A 166 0.81 11.99 5.86
C GLY A 166 2.02 11.48 5.08
N THR A 167 2.82 10.65 5.75
CA THR A 167 4.09 10.12 5.25
C THR A 167 4.16 8.59 5.39
N GLY A 168 3.02 7.93 5.32
CA GLY A 168 2.91 6.47 5.25
C GLY A 168 3.20 5.93 3.85
N GLY A 169 3.14 4.61 3.71
CA GLY A 169 3.55 3.92 2.47
C GLY A 169 2.88 4.46 1.21
N VAL A 170 1.53 4.52 1.18
CA VAL A 170 0.79 4.99 -0.01
C VAL A 170 1.18 6.42 -0.38
N SER A 171 1.25 7.32 0.60
CA SER A 171 1.55 8.74 0.38
C SER A 171 2.97 8.96 -0.14
N ILE A 172 3.95 8.21 0.36
CA ILE A 172 5.34 8.31 -0.11
C ILE A 172 5.50 7.71 -1.50
N PHE A 173 4.85 6.59 -1.81
CA PHE A 173 4.81 6.08 -3.18
C PHE A 173 4.12 7.05 -4.14
N ALA A 174 2.97 7.62 -3.76
CA ALA A 174 2.28 8.61 -4.58
C ALA A 174 3.14 9.85 -4.86
N LEU A 175 3.90 10.33 -3.85
CA LEU A 175 4.87 11.40 -4.02
C LEU A 175 5.94 11.02 -5.05
N GLN A 176 6.59 9.85 -4.87
CA GLN A 176 7.64 9.41 -5.78
C GLN A 176 7.14 9.22 -7.21
N PHE A 177 6.00 8.56 -7.40
CA PHE A 177 5.39 8.35 -8.71
C PHE A 177 4.96 9.66 -9.37
N ALA A 178 4.33 10.58 -8.62
CA ALA A 178 3.92 11.87 -9.15
C ALA A 178 5.13 12.69 -9.63
N LYS A 179 6.22 12.69 -8.86
CA LYS A 179 7.46 13.35 -9.29
C LYS A 179 8.04 12.73 -10.56
N ALA A 180 8.04 11.40 -10.65
CA ALA A 180 8.50 10.69 -11.85
C ALA A 180 7.59 10.95 -13.08
N LEU A 181 6.30 11.17 -12.88
CA LEU A 181 5.33 11.56 -13.91
C LEU A 181 5.38 13.07 -14.25
N GLY A 182 6.20 13.87 -13.55
CA GLY A 182 6.36 15.30 -13.81
C GLY A 182 5.35 16.22 -13.11
N ALA A 183 4.54 15.69 -12.19
CA ALA A 183 3.58 16.51 -11.45
C ALA A 183 4.22 17.22 -10.24
N ASN A 184 3.56 18.29 -9.77
CA ASN A 184 3.89 18.95 -8.52
C ASN A 184 3.23 18.19 -7.34
N VAL A 185 3.90 18.22 -6.19
CA VAL A 185 3.42 17.52 -4.99
C VAL A 185 3.37 18.45 -3.79
N ILE A 186 2.21 18.50 -3.13
CA ILE A 186 2.02 19.06 -1.79
C ILE A 186 1.92 17.90 -0.82
N ALA A 187 2.83 17.81 0.16
CA ALA A 187 2.80 16.77 1.19
C ALA A 187 2.37 17.34 2.54
N THR A 188 1.51 16.62 3.27
CA THR A 188 1.10 17.02 4.62
C THR A 188 1.65 16.05 5.66
N SER A 189 1.97 16.52 6.86
CA SER A 189 2.37 15.68 8.01
C SER A 189 2.12 16.42 9.32
N SER A 190 2.19 15.68 10.44
CA SER A 190 2.23 16.26 11.80
C SER A 190 3.64 16.53 12.31
N SER A 191 4.68 16.15 11.57
CA SER A 191 6.09 16.22 11.98
C SER A 191 6.89 17.00 10.94
N ASP A 192 7.57 18.05 11.39
CA ASP A 192 8.44 18.86 10.53
C ASP A 192 9.63 18.04 10.02
N GLU A 193 10.18 17.12 10.83
CA GLU A 193 11.23 16.20 10.40
C GLU A 193 10.79 15.35 9.20
N LYS A 194 9.58 14.74 9.26
CA LYS A 194 9.02 13.96 8.17
C LYS A 194 8.73 14.82 6.94
N LEU A 195 8.34 16.08 7.13
CA LEU A 195 8.15 17.04 6.04
C LEU A 195 9.46 17.39 5.34
N GLN A 196 10.57 17.52 6.07
CA GLN A 196 11.89 17.71 5.45
C GLN A 196 12.31 16.48 4.62
N ARG A 197 12.04 15.27 5.11
CA ARG A 197 12.26 14.04 4.34
C ARG A 197 11.39 14.00 3.07
N ALA A 198 10.13 14.43 3.14
CA ALA A 198 9.25 14.53 1.97
C ALA A 198 9.78 15.56 0.95
N LYS A 199 10.29 16.70 1.42
CA LYS A 199 11.00 17.68 0.55
C LYS A 199 12.21 17.10 -0.14
N ALA A 200 13.03 16.34 0.60
CA ALA A 200 14.21 15.68 0.04
C ALA A 200 13.85 14.63 -1.04
N LEU A 201 12.63 14.06 -0.98
CA LEU A 201 12.08 13.18 -2.01
C LEU A 201 11.43 13.93 -3.19
N GLY A 202 11.45 15.27 -3.16
CA GLY A 202 10.97 16.10 -4.26
C GLY A 202 9.60 16.74 -4.06
N ALA A 203 9.00 16.71 -2.87
CA ALA A 203 7.77 17.47 -2.61
C ALA A 203 8.03 18.96 -2.80
N ASP A 204 7.24 19.61 -3.67
CA ASP A 204 7.39 21.02 -4.00
C ASP A 204 6.97 21.92 -2.83
N HIS A 205 5.90 21.51 -2.13
CA HIS A 205 5.40 22.16 -0.94
C HIS A 205 5.11 21.16 0.17
N VAL A 206 5.17 21.64 1.42
CA VAL A 206 4.84 20.85 2.59
C VAL A 206 3.99 21.65 3.57
N ILE A 207 3.07 20.98 4.24
CA ILE A 207 2.16 21.61 5.21
C ILE A 207 2.15 20.77 6.49
N ASN A 208 2.51 21.37 7.61
CA ASN A 208 2.31 20.76 8.92
C ASN A 208 0.87 21.02 9.39
N TYR A 209 0.03 19.97 9.36
CA TYR A 209 -1.39 20.12 9.71
C TYR A 209 -1.65 20.31 11.21
N LYS A 210 -0.64 20.11 12.08
CA LYS A 210 -0.77 20.46 13.52
C LYS A 210 -0.64 21.97 13.76
N THR A 211 0.31 22.61 13.07
CA THR A 211 0.55 24.05 13.18
C THR A 211 -0.35 24.84 12.21
N ASN A 212 -0.75 24.24 11.10
CA ASN A 212 -1.70 24.80 10.15
C ASN A 212 -2.89 23.84 9.94
N PRO A 213 -3.88 23.84 10.85
CA PRO A 213 -5.03 22.95 10.76
C PRO A 213 -5.95 23.26 9.56
N GLU A 214 -5.85 24.44 8.97
CA GLU A 214 -6.58 24.86 7.74
C GLU A 214 -5.80 24.50 6.46
N TRP A 215 -5.17 23.32 6.46
CA TRP A 215 -4.30 22.87 5.39
C TRP A 215 -4.99 22.80 4.00
N GLY A 216 -6.32 22.62 3.95
CA GLY A 216 -7.08 22.68 2.70
C GLY A 216 -7.03 24.06 2.06
N LYS A 217 -7.22 25.12 2.85
CA LYS A 217 -7.10 26.51 2.40
C LYS A 217 -5.65 26.88 2.05
N GLU A 218 -4.69 26.33 2.79
CA GLU A 218 -3.28 26.53 2.48
C GLU A 218 -2.89 25.88 1.13
N ALA A 219 -3.40 24.69 0.84
CA ALA A 219 -3.22 24.06 -0.46
C ALA A 219 -3.79 24.92 -1.62
N LEU A 220 -4.94 25.58 -1.40
CA LEU A 220 -5.47 26.55 -2.35
C LEU A 220 -4.53 27.74 -2.57
N LYS A 221 -3.94 28.31 -1.51
CA LYS A 221 -2.98 29.42 -1.65
C LYS A 221 -1.71 28.98 -2.40
N LEU A 222 -1.17 27.80 -2.09
CA LEU A 222 0.01 27.25 -2.76
C LEU A 222 -0.21 26.99 -4.25
N THR A 223 -1.47 26.83 -4.66
CA THR A 223 -1.88 26.67 -6.07
C THR A 223 -2.50 27.95 -6.67
N ALA A 224 -2.18 29.11 -6.11
CA ALA A 224 -2.71 30.41 -6.54
C ALA A 224 -4.26 30.46 -6.61
N GLY A 225 -4.95 29.77 -5.72
CA GLY A 225 -6.42 29.69 -5.65
C GLY A 225 -7.06 28.66 -6.58
N ARG A 226 -6.29 27.99 -7.45
CA ARG A 226 -6.82 26.97 -8.38
C ARG A 226 -7.27 25.69 -7.65
N GLY A 227 -6.51 25.23 -6.68
CA GLY A 227 -6.64 23.94 -6.02
C GLY A 227 -5.84 22.83 -6.72
N VAL A 228 -5.72 21.68 -6.03
CA VAL A 228 -4.95 20.52 -6.52
C VAL A 228 -5.79 19.65 -7.46
N ASP A 229 -5.15 19.00 -8.43
CA ASP A 229 -5.79 18.13 -9.41
C ASP A 229 -6.27 16.83 -8.77
N VAL A 230 -5.44 16.26 -7.89
CA VAL A 230 -5.74 15.02 -7.19
C VAL A 230 -5.39 15.12 -5.72
N VAL A 231 -6.29 14.64 -4.87
CA VAL A 231 -6.00 14.36 -3.45
C VAL A 231 -5.92 12.85 -3.25
N VAL A 232 -4.78 12.37 -2.74
CA VAL A 232 -4.59 10.99 -2.30
C VAL A 232 -5.06 10.91 -0.85
N GLU A 233 -6.32 10.52 -0.66
CA GLU A 233 -7.04 10.59 0.61
C GLU A 233 -6.87 9.31 1.42
N VAL A 234 -6.09 9.37 2.50
CA VAL A 234 -5.83 8.22 3.39
C VAL A 234 -6.38 8.42 4.81
N GLY A 235 -6.85 9.63 5.14
CA GLY A 235 -7.30 9.97 6.48
C GLY A 235 -8.76 9.57 6.76
N GLY A 236 -9.67 9.83 5.83
CA GLY A 236 -11.09 9.55 6.03
C GLY A 236 -11.80 10.66 6.81
N ASP A 237 -12.33 10.36 8.01
CA ASP A 237 -13.24 11.22 8.77
C ASP A 237 -12.69 12.66 8.96
N ASN A 238 -11.49 12.78 9.48
CA ASN A 238 -10.93 14.08 9.87
C ASN A 238 -10.33 14.89 8.71
N THR A 239 -10.28 14.35 7.50
CA THR A 239 -9.54 14.97 6.37
C THR A 239 -10.40 15.28 5.16
N LEU A 240 -11.48 14.54 4.93
CA LEU A 240 -12.24 14.59 3.69
C LEU A 240 -12.87 15.95 3.39
N SER A 241 -13.35 16.68 4.41
CA SER A 241 -13.86 18.04 4.23
C SER A 241 -12.80 19.02 3.74
N LYS A 242 -11.57 18.87 4.25
CA LYS A 242 -10.42 19.68 3.84
C LYS A 242 -9.86 19.27 2.48
N SER A 243 -9.98 17.98 2.14
CA SER A 243 -9.70 17.48 0.79
C SER A 243 -10.65 18.10 -0.24
N LEU A 244 -11.94 18.26 0.12
CA LEU A 244 -12.91 19.00 -0.69
C LEU A 244 -12.59 20.49 -0.81
N GLU A 245 -12.01 21.11 0.22
CA GLU A 245 -11.52 22.51 0.09
C GLU A 245 -10.31 22.59 -0.84
N ALA A 246 -9.35 21.66 -0.71
CA ALA A 246 -8.09 21.67 -1.45
C ALA A 246 -8.23 21.36 -2.93
N VAL A 247 -9.15 20.44 -3.28
CA VAL A 247 -9.31 19.98 -4.68
C VAL A 247 -9.83 21.10 -5.58
N ARG A 248 -9.34 21.17 -6.82
CA ARG A 248 -9.83 22.14 -7.81
C ARG A 248 -11.22 21.80 -8.34
N VAL A 249 -11.83 22.71 -9.06
CA VAL A 249 -13.01 22.43 -9.88
C VAL A 249 -12.67 21.35 -10.91
N GLY A 250 -13.50 20.30 -10.96
CA GLY A 250 -13.30 19.13 -11.80
C GLY A 250 -12.17 18.19 -11.39
N GLY A 251 -11.55 18.40 -10.21
CA GLY A 251 -10.48 17.54 -9.68
C GLY A 251 -11.01 16.25 -9.05
N SER A 252 -10.09 15.41 -8.58
CA SER A 252 -10.41 14.08 -8.03
C SER A 252 -9.90 13.91 -6.60
N ILE A 253 -10.70 13.29 -5.75
CA ILE A 253 -10.31 12.82 -4.42
C ILE A 253 -10.34 11.29 -4.47
N VAL A 254 -9.16 10.67 -4.43
CA VAL A 254 -9.06 9.21 -4.44
C VAL A 254 -9.04 8.72 -3.00
N VAL A 255 -10.15 8.11 -2.59
CA VAL A 255 -10.39 7.67 -1.21
C VAL A 255 -9.84 6.26 -1.02
N ILE A 256 -8.86 6.11 -0.13
CA ILE A 256 -8.08 4.88 0.07
C ILE A 256 -8.15 4.41 1.52
N GLY A 257 -7.90 5.31 2.46
CA GLY A 257 -7.67 4.97 3.85
C GLY A 257 -8.66 5.59 4.83
N VAL A 258 -8.59 5.09 6.07
CA VAL A 258 -9.49 5.44 7.18
C VAL A 258 -8.70 5.73 8.46
N LEU A 259 -7.48 6.27 8.33
CA LEU A 259 -6.58 6.51 9.46
C LEU A 259 -7.16 7.46 10.51
N GLY A 260 -8.05 8.36 10.13
CA GLY A 260 -8.73 9.31 11.00
C GLY A 260 -10.17 8.92 11.39
N GLY A 261 -10.67 7.78 10.90
CA GLY A 261 -12.03 7.30 11.19
C GLY A 261 -12.74 6.73 9.97
N PHE A 262 -13.84 6.01 10.22
CA PHE A 262 -14.60 5.24 9.22
C PHE A 262 -15.82 5.98 8.67
N THR A 263 -16.24 7.07 9.30
CA THR A 263 -17.45 7.82 8.93
C THR A 263 -17.13 9.29 8.75
N ASN A 264 -17.83 9.94 7.84
CA ASN A 264 -17.70 11.39 7.64
C ASN A 264 -19.05 12.01 7.21
N ASN A 265 -19.33 13.21 7.71
CA ASN A 265 -20.44 14.04 7.23
C ASN A 265 -19.94 14.96 6.12
N ILE A 266 -20.16 14.56 4.86
CA ILE A 266 -19.79 15.37 3.70
C ILE A 266 -20.82 16.47 3.47
N PHE A 267 -20.34 17.71 3.35
CA PHE A 267 -21.17 18.80 2.85
C PHE A 267 -21.32 18.67 1.33
N ILE A 268 -22.41 18.03 0.91
CA ILE A 268 -22.68 17.71 -0.50
C ILE A 268 -22.55 18.90 -1.45
N PRO A 269 -23.02 20.14 -1.09
CA PRO A 269 -22.81 21.31 -1.95
C PRO A 269 -21.35 21.60 -2.30
N ALA A 270 -20.39 21.28 -1.43
CA ALA A 270 -18.97 21.46 -1.74
C ALA A 270 -18.49 20.48 -2.82
N LEU A 271 -19.06 19.28 -2.88
CA LEU A 271 -18.72 18.27 -3.89
C LEU A 271 -19.26 18.68 -5.28
N PHE A 272 -20.59 18.92 -5.39
CA PHE A 272 -21.15 19.27 -6.70
C PHE A 272 -20.79 20.70 -7.13
N GLY A 273 -20.62 21.64 -6.20
CA GLY A 273 -20.20 23.01 -6.53
C GLY A 273 -18.82 23.10 -7.19
N LYS A 274 -17.96 22.12 -6.90
CA LYS A 274 -16.66 21.95 -7.58
C LYS A 274 -16.71 20.97 -8.76
N ASN A 275 -17.82 20.29 -9.02
CA ASN A 275 -17.86 19.15 -9.94
C ASN A 275 -16.74 18.14 -9.66
N ALA A 276 -16.34 17.98 -8.40
CA ALA A 276 -15.26 17.12 -8.00
C ALA A 276 -15.68 15.63 -8.02
N LYS A 277 -14.73 14.76 -8.28
CA LYS A 277 -14.95 13.31 -8.25
C LYS A 277 -14.45 12.75 -6.92
N MET A 278 -15.21 11.84 -6.31
CA MET A 278 -14.75 11.00 -5.21
C MET A 278 -14.69 9.56 -5.69
N ILE A 279 -13.49 8.98 -5.67
CA ILE A 279 -13.21 7.67 -6.24
C ILE A 279 -12.68 6.76 -5.14
N GLY A 280 -13.49 5.79 -4.69
CA GLY A 280 -13.05 4.79 -3.73
C GLY A 280 -12.25 3.69 -4.42
N ILE A 281 -11.05 3.40 -3.92
CA ILE A 281 -10.21 2.33 -4.44
C ILE A 281 -9.68 1.40 -3.34
N SER A 282 -9.32 0.19 -3.75
CA SER A 282 -8.55 -0.75 -2.93
C SER A 282 -7.55 -1.47 -3.81
N VAL A 283 -6.27 -1.21 -3.58
CA VAL A 283 -5.16 -1.88 -4.29
C VAL A 283 -5.32 -1.83 -5.82
N GLY A 284 -5.00 -2.91 -6.55
CA GLY A 284 -5.10 -3.01 -8.00
C GLY A 284 -4.98 -4.45 -8.51
N SER A 285 -5.04 -4.60 -9.83
CA SER A 285 -4.86 -5.87 -10.54
C SER A 285 -3.38 -6.21 -10.75
N ARG A 286 -3.10 -7.47 -11.16
CA ARG A 286 -1.76 -7.87 -11.58
C ARG A 286 -1.28 -7.07 -12.79
N GLU A 287 -2.14 -6.82 -13.77
CA GLU A 287 -1.81 -6.01 -14.94
C GLU A 287 -1.30 -4.61 -14.53
N GLN A 288 -2.02 -3.96 -13.61
CA GLN A 288 -1.61 -2.66 -13.06
C GLN A 288 -0.31 -2.75 -12.24
N PHE A 289 -0.08 -3.88 -11.55
CA PHE A 289 1.17 -4.14 -10.84
C PHE A 289 2.35 -4.28 -11.81
N ASP A 290 2.20 -5.09 -12.84
CA ASP A 290 3.24 -5.33 -13.85
C ASP A 290 3.59 -4.02 -14.60
N ASP A 291 2.60 -3.19 -14.89
CA ASP A 291 2.78 -1.84 -15.46
C ASP A 291 3.54 -0.91 -14.51
N MET A 292 3.15 -0.84 -13.25
CA MET A 292 3.86 -0.07 -12.21
C MET A 292 5.34 -0.48 -12.12
N VAL A 293 5.60 -1.76 -12.03
CA VAL A 293 6.97 -2.30 -11.88
C VAL A 293 7.84 -1.99 -13.10
N LYS A 294 7.27 -2.02 -14.30
CA LYS A 294 7.94 -1.62 -15.53
C LYS A 294 8.38 -0.16 -15.47
N HIS A 295 7.46 0.75 -15.13
CA HIS A 295 7.77 2.18 -14.99
C HIS A 295 8.81 2.44 -13.89
N MET A 296 8.72 1.75 -12.75
CA MET A 296 9.73 1.86 -11.68
C MET A 296 11.12 1.46 -12.17
N ALA A 297 11.23 0.40 -12.98
CA ALA A 297 12.49 -0.04 -13.56
C ALA A 297 13.06 1.02 -14.51
N ASP A 298 12.23 1.57 -15.39
CA ASP A 298 12.61 2.63 -16.35
C ASP A 298 13.10 3.90 -15.62
N TRP A 299 12.45 4.27 -14.52
CA TRP A 299 12.82 5.44 -13.71
C TRP A 299 13.93 5.17 -12.70
N LYS A 300 14.34 3.90 -12.52
CA LYS A 300 15.27 3.46 -11.46
C LYS A 300 14.76 3.91 -10.08
N LEU A 301 13.47 3.80 -9.86
CA LEU A 301 12.81 4.25 -8.64
C LEU A 301 12.90 3.15 -7.57
N HIS A 302 13.43 3.53 -6.40
CA HIS A 302 13.52 2.66 -5.23
C HIS A 302 12.48 3.05 -4.18
N PRO A 303 11.73 2.07 -3.65
CA PRO A 303 10.83 2.28 -2.51
C PRO A 303 11.55 2.80 -1.26
N VAL A 304 10.86 3.64 -0.49
CA VAL A 304 11.39 4.12 0.79
C VAL A 304 11.05 3.12 1.90
N VAL A 305 12.03 2.32 2.28
CA VAL A 305 11.98 1.43 3.45
C VAL A 305 12.58 2.15 4.65
N ASP A 306 11.76 2.46 5.65
CA ASP A 306 12.19 3.21 6.84
C ASP A 306 12.95 2.34 7.84
N ARG A 307 12.43 1.13 8.07
CA ARG A 307 13.02 0.18 9.00
C ARG A 307 12.76 -1.27 8.58
N VAL A 308 13.76 -2.10 8.81
CA VAL A 308 13.69 -3.55 8.62
C VAL A 308 13.88 -4.23 9.97
N PHE A 309 13.01 -5.18 10.29
CA PHE A 309 13.10 -6.01 11.48
C PHE A 309 13.29 -7.48 11.06
N PRO A 310 13.98 -8.31 11.82
CA PRO A 310 13.86 -9.75 11.66
C PRO A 310 12.43 -10.20 12.00
N VAL A 311 11.93 -11.25 11.35
CA VAL A 311 10.51 -11.67 11.47
C VAL A 311 10.09 -12.06 12.88
N ASP A 312 11.02 -12.54 13.71
CA ASP A 312 10.78 -12.84 15.13
C ASP A 312 10.48 -11.58 15.97
N GLN A 313 10.80 -10.38 15.45
CA GLN A 313 10.45 -9.08 16.03
C GLN A 313 9.17 -8.46 15.40
N VAL A 314 8.33 -9.26 14.78
CA VAL A 314 7.09 -8.77 14.11
C VAL A 314 6.18 -7.98 15.05
N GLN A 315 6.11 -8.34 16.33
CA GLN A 315 5.31 -7.61 17.30
C GLN A 315 5.84 -6.18 17.53
N ASP A 316 7.15 -5.98 17.54
CA ASP A 316 7.75 -4.64 17.72
C ASP A 316 7.58 -3.79 16.44
N ALA A 317 7.67 -4.40 15.27
CA ALA A 317 7.34 -3.75 14.00
C ALA A 317 5.88 -3.26 13.96
N LEU A 318 4.93 -4.07 14.44
CA LEU A 318 3.51 -3.69 14.56
C LEU A 318 3.29 -2.56 15.59
N LYS A 319 3.96 -2.59 16.74
CA LYS A 319 3.91 -1.51 17.73
C LYS A 319 4.47 -0.20 17.17
N LEU A 320 5.57 -0.25 16.39
CA LEU A 320 6.11 0.94 15.70
C LEU A 320 5.10 1.51 14.72
N MET A 321 4.42 0.65 13.94
CA MET A 321 3.36 1.09 13.03
C MET A 321 2.18 1.72 13.79
N GLN A 322 1.74 1.10 14.87
CA GLN A 322 0.65 1.61 15.73
C GLN A 322 0.97 2.99 16.30
N ALA A 323 2.22 3.23 16.68
CA ALA A 323 2.69 4.53 17.16
C ALA A 323 2.80 5.59 16.06
N GLY A 324 2.68 5.24 14.77
CA GLY A 324 2.82 6.15 13.64
C GLY A 324 4.23 6.73 13.48
N GLY A 325 5.24 6.06 14.03
CA GLY A 325 6.62 6.56 14.10
C GLY A 325 7.42 6.48 12.78
N HIS A 326 6.93 5.76 11.79
CA HIS A 326 7.65 5.46 10.54
C HIS A 326 7.42 6.51 9.44
N PHE A 327 8.30 6.46 8.42
CA PHE A 327 8.21 7.23 7.18
C PHE A 327 8.35 6.28 5.97
N GLY A 328 7.33 6.14 5.13
CA GLY A 328 7.31 5.12 4.07
C GLY A 328 6.90 3.76 4.61
N LYS A 329 7.74 2.73 4.43
CA LYS A 329 7.38 1.35 4.75
C LYS A 329 8.25 0.72 5.84
N ILE A 330 7.65 -0.19 6.61
CA ILE A 330 8.33 -1.08 7.56
C ILE A 330 8.34 -2.48 6.93
N CYS A 331 9.49 -3.15 6.97
CA CYS A 331 9.68 -4.50 6.42
C CYS A 331 10.16 -5.49 7.48
N LEU A 332 9.95 -6.76 7.18
CA LEU A 332 10.48 -7.91 7.93
C LEU A 332 11.35 -8.74 7.01
N THR A 333 12.41 -9.35 7.56
CA THR A 333 13.24 -10.36 6.88
C THR A 333 13.08 -11.73 7.54
N PHE A 334 13.11 -12.81 6.74
CA PHE A 334 12.99 -14.19 7.21
C PHE A 334 14.33 -14.85 7.41
#